data_47b2611fa2935d273f75ce15a0517f87
#
_entry.id   47b2611fa2935d273f75ce15a0517f87
#
_cell.length_a   1.000
_cell.length_b   1.000
_cell.length_c   1.000
_cell.angle_alpha   90.00
_cell.angle_beta   90.00
_cell.angle_gamma   90.00
#
_symmetry.space_group_name_H-M   'P 1'
#
loop_
_entity.id
_entity.type
_entity.pdbx_description
1 polymer ?
#
loop_
_entity_poly.entity_id
_entity_poly.type
_entity_poly.pdbx_seq_one_letter_code
_entity_poly.pdbx_strand_id
1 'polypeptide(L)'
;MILSIEGYRKHNKALYLEVGNAALYYGEVLLGKRMAKNIYLDIKLTKDLKKKEGAYGYCRIIDHSLSRPREFMIELDASMKFKFDQILTWLAHEMVHLKQFVRGELCDYETGRVQWKSRSYGKVHYDDQPWEKEGYRLEGELYEMFAEEYYE
;
A
#
# COMPACT_ATOMS: atom_id res chain seq x y z
N MET A 1 -3.19 -8.74 -11.11
CA MET A 1 -3.82 -7.67 -10.33
C MET A 1 -4.73 -6.87 -11.24
N ILE A 2 -5.95 -6.68 -10.82
CA ILE A 2 -6.90 -5.80 -11.51
C ILE A 2 -6.82 -4.45 -10.80
N LEU A 3 -6.36 -3.44 -11.53
CA LEU A 3 -5.92 -2.18 -10.96
C LEU A 3 -6.70 -1.02 -11.57
N SER A 4 -7.17 -0.10 -10.72
CA SER A 4 -7.68 1.19 -11.16
C SER A 4 -6.97 2.31 -10.40
N ILE A 5 -6.76 3.44 -11.08
CA ILE A 5 -6.10 4.62 -10.49
C ILE A 5 -6.93 5.83 -10.86
N GLU A 6 -7.27 6.64 -9.86
CA GLU A 6 -8.08 7.84 -10.07
C GLU A 6 -7.67 8.96 -9.10
N GLY A 7 -8.16 10.16 -9.38
CA GLY A 7 -8.07 11.27 -8.45
C GLY A 7 -7.26 12.45 -8.95
N TYR A 8 -6.56 13.10 -8.05
CA TYR A 8 -5.80 14.32 -8.29
C TYR A 8 -4.65 14.07 -9.26
N ARG A 9 -4.36 15.07 -10.08
CA ARG A 9 -3.33 14.99 -11.13
C ARG A 9 -3.67 13.97 -12.22
N LYS A 10 -4.95 13.71 -12.46
CA LYS A 10 -5.42 12.73 -13.47
C LYS A 10 -4.88 12.97 -14.89
N HIS A 11 -4.46 14.21 -15.21
CA HIS A 11 -3.88 14.55 -16.52
C HIS A 11 -2.37 14.27 -16.57
N ASN A 12 -1.75 13.96 -15.44
CA ASN A 12 -0.34 13.58 -15.42
C ASN A 12 -0.20 12.10 -15.75
N LYS A 13 -0.13 11.81 -17.05
CA LYS A 13 -0.04 10.43 -17.55
C LYS A 13 1.21 9.70 -17.05
N ALA A 14 2.33 10.42 -16.92
CA ALA A 14 3.58 9.83 -16.44
C ALA A 14 3.42 9.34 -15.00
N LEU A 15 2.84 10.14 -14.12
CA LEU A 15 2.61 9.73 -12.74
C LEU A 15 1.70 8.50 -12.67
N TYR A 16 0.60 8.51 -13.39
CA TYR A 16 -0.35 7.39 -13.39
C TYR A 16 0.28 6.12 -13.92
N LEU A 17 1.10 6.23 -14.96
CA LEU A 17 1.81 5.08 -15.53
C LEU A 17 2.80 4.50 -14.53
N GLU A 18 3.61 5.35 -13.88
CA GLU A 18 4.60 4.89 -12.89
C GLU A 18 3.94 4.28 -11.66
N VAL A 19 2.86 4.89 -11.16
CA VAL A 19 2.12 4.34 -10.03
C VAL A 19 1.56 2.96 -10.38
N GLY A 20 0.97 2.82 -11.56
CA GLY A 20 0.42 1.55 -12.01
C GLY A 20 1.49 0.47 -12.15
N ASN A 21 2.60 0.79 -12.81
CA ASN A 21 3.69 -0.17 -12.99
C ASN A 21 4.34 -0.55 -11.66
N ALA A 22 4.51 0.42 -10.76
CA ALA A 22 5.06 0.15 -9.42
C ALA A 22 4.14 -0.76 -8.61
N ALA A 23 2.83 -0.50 -8.64
CA ALA A 23 1.86 -1.33 -7.91
C ALA A 23 1.90 -2.79 -8.40
N LEU A 24 1.94 -2.99 -9.71
CA LEU A 24 2.04 -4.33 -10.30
C LEU A 24 3.35 -5.02 -9.90
N TYR A 25 4.45 -4.30 -9.95
CA TYR A 25 5.76 -4.80 -9.56
C TYR A 25 5.80 -5.19 -8.08
N TYR A 26 5.39 -4.29 -7.20
CA TYR A 26 5.38 -4.53 -5.76
C TYR A 26 4.47 -5.71 -5.41
N GLY A 27 3.31 -5.79 -6.05
CA GLY A 27 2.38 -6.91 -5.83
C GLY A 27 3.01 -8.25 -6.19
N GLU A 28 3.71 -8.33 -7.31
CA GLU A 28 4.38 -9.56 -7.72
C GLU A 28 5.53 -9.94 -6.79
N VAL A 29 6.33 -8.95 -6.38
CA VAL A 29 7.46 -9.20 -5.45
C VAL A 29 6.94 -9.70 -4.10
N LEU A 30 5.90 -9.07 -3.57
CA LEU A 30 5.39 -9.36 -2.22
C LEU A 30 4.52 -10.63 -2.17
N LEU A 31 3.76 -10.91 -3.22
CA LEU A 31 2.76 -11.98 -3.23
C LEU A 31 3.07 -13.12 -4.18
N GLY A 32 3.96 -12.91 -5.14
CA GLY A 32 4.14 -13.81 -6.26
C GLY A 32 3.08 -13.59 -7.34
N LYS A 33 3.40 -13.96 -8.58
CA LYS A 33 2.53 -13.72 -9.75
C LYS A 33 1.16 -14.36 -9.61
N ARG A 34 1.10 -15.57 -9.09
CA ARG A 34 -0.14 -16.33 -8.97
C ARG A 34 -1.14 -15.66 -8.02
N MET A 35 -0.67 -15.28 -6.83
CA MET A 35 -1.52 -14.61 -5.84
C MET A 35 -1.90 -13.20 -6.29
N ALA A 36 -0.95 -12.47 -6.86
CA ALA A 36 -1.18 -11.09 -7.31
C ALA A 36 -2.30 -10.99 -8.36
N LYS A 37 -2.48 -12.01 -9.20
CA LYS A 37 -3.56 -12.04 -10.22
C LYS A 37 -4.96 -11.91 -9.61
N ASN A 38 -5.14 -12.36 -8.39
CA ASN A 38 -6.46 -12.43 -7.74
C ASN A 38 -6.79 -11.20 -6.92
N ILE A 39 -5.93 -10.17 -6.97
CA ILE A 39 -6.10 -8.96 -6.17
C ILE A 39 -6.76 -7.86 -7.00
N TYR A 40 -7.77 -7.22 -6.41
CA TYR A 40 -8.40 -6.00 -6.93
C TYR A 40 -7.89 -4.83 -6.11
N LEU A 41 -7.30 -3.85 -6.76
CA LEU A 41 -6.73 -2.69 -6.09
C LEU A 41 -7.17 -1.39 -6.76
N ASP A 42 -7.80 -0.53 -5.96
CA ASP A 42 -8.10 0.84 -6.34
C ASP A 42 -7.07 1.75 -5.69
N ILE A 43 -6.38 2.56 -6.48
CA ILE A 43 -5.44 3.56 -5.97
C ILE A 43 -6.07 4.93 -6.20
N LYS A 44 -6.19 5.69 -5.12
CA LYS A 44 -6.70 7.06 -5.16
C LYS A 44 -5.57 8.03 -4.86
N LEU A 45 -5.33 8.96 -5.77
CA LEU A 45 -4.36 10.03 -5.59
C LEU A 45 -5.09 11.26 -5.07
N THR A 46 -4.65 11.80 -3.94
CA THR A 46 -5.36 12.85 -3.22
C THR A 46 -4.44 14.03 -2.95
N LYS A 47 -4.96 15.24 -3.09
CA LYS A 47 -4.24 16.45 -2.74
C LYS A 47 -4.31 16.67 -1.22
N ASP A 48 -3.18 16.99 -0.61
CA ASP A 48 -3.09 17.34 0.82
C ASP A 48 -3.62 16.24 1.76
N LEU A 49 -3.40 14.98 1.43
CA LEU A 49 -3.84 13.86 2.27
C LEU A 49 -3.18 13.93 3.65
N LYS A 50 -1.88 14.18 3.72
CA LYS A 50 -1.15 14.30 4.99
C LYS A 50 -1.74 15.39 5.87
N LYS A 51 -2.11 16.51 5.28
CA LYS A 51 -2.71 17.63 6.00
C LYS A 51 -4.10 17.28 6.51
N LYS A 52 -4.89 16.55 5.71
CA LYS A 52 -6.27 16.19 6.04
C LYS A 52 -6.37 15.00 7.00
N GLU A 53 -5.56 13.98 6.80
CA GLU A 53 -5.69 12.69 7.48
C GLU A 53 -4.50 12.34 8.37
N GLY A 54 -3.42 13.12 8.34
CA GLY A 54 -2.24 12.87 9.17
C GLY A 54 -1.28 11.82 8.62
N ALA A 55 -1.52 11.28 7.44
CA ALA A 55 -0.67 10.25 6.83
C ALA A 55 -0.47 10.53 5.34
N TYR A 56 0.67 10.11 4.80
CA TYR A 56 0.95 10.22 3.36
C TYR A 56 0.23 9.15 2.54
N GLY A 57 -0.26 8.12 3.18
CA GLY A 57 -1.02 7.08 2.52
C GLY A 57 -1.65 6.14 3.53
N TYR A 58 -2.58 5.31 3.07
CA TYR A 58 -3.14 4.21 3.85
C TYR A 58 -3.69 3.13 2.92
N CYS A 59 -3.87 1.93 3.49
CA CYS A 59 -4.42 0.77 2.79
C CYS A 59 -5.64 0.28 3.55
N ARG A 60 -6.75 0.07 2.82
CA ARG A 60 -8.02 -0.42 3.39
C ARG A 60 -8.49 -1.67 2.69
N ILE A 61 -9.11 -2.57 3.46
CA ILE A 61 -9.81 -3.73 2.92
C ILE A 61 -11.21 -3.27 2.51
N ILE A 62 -11.64 -3.62 1.30
CA ILE A 62 -12.96 -3.23 0.78
C ILE A 62 -13.99 -4.36 0.90
N ASP A 63 -13.59 -5.61 0.65
CA ASP A 63 -14.51 -6.74 0.56
C ASP A 63 -14.99 -7.30 1.91
N HIS A 64 -14.62 -6.66 3.01
CA HIS A 64 -15.03 -7.04 4.38
C HIS A 64 -14.71 -8.49 4.78
N SER A 65 -13.86 -9.17 4.01
CA SER A 65 -13.41 -10.52 4.36
C SER A 65 -12.17 -10.41 5.23
N LEU A 66 -12.29 -10.79 6.52
CA LEU A 66 -11.17 -10.75 7.45
C LEU A 66 -10.19 -11.89 7.26
N SER A 67 -10.67 -13.04 6.74
CA SER A 67 -9.83 -14.24 6.60
C SER A 67 -9.09 -14.31 5.26
N ARG A 68 -9.71 -13.81 4.17
CA ARG A 68 -9.12 -13.87 2.82
C ARG A 68 -9.47 -12.62 2.02
N PRO A 69 -9.05 -11.44 2.46
CA PRO A 69 -9.35 -10.22 1.70
C PRO A 69 -8.62 -10.22 0.36
N ARG A 70 -9.32 -9.75 -0.68
CA ARG A 70 -8.80 -9.70 -2.06
C ARG A 70 -9.06 -8.34 -2.73
N GLU A 71 -9.86 -7.49 -2.11
CA GLU A 71 -10.18 -6.17 -2.65
C GLU A 71 -9.69 -5.08 -1.69
N PHE A 72 -8.92 -4.16 -2.22
CA PHE A 72 -8.25 -3.14 -1.41
C PHE A 72 -8.35 -1.77 -2.07
N MET A 73 -8.25 -0.74 -1.24
CA MET A 73 -8.05 0.63 -1.68
C MET A 73 -6.81 1.20 -1.00
N ILE A 74 -5.93 1.78 -1.79
CA ILE A 74 -4.78 2.54 -1.29
C ILE A 74 -4.99 4.00 -1.68
N GLU A 75 -4.86 4.89 -0.71
CA GLU A 75 -4.89 6.32 -0.96
C GLU A 75 -3.52 6.91 -0.69
N LEU A 76 -3.05 7.81 -1.55
CA LEU A 76 -1.73 8.40 -1.48
C LEU A 76 -1.82 9.92 -1.63
N ASP A 77 -0.96 10.64 -0.90
CA ASP A 77 -0.82 12.07 -1.08
C ASP A 77 -0.06 12.35 -2.37
N ALA A 78 -0.74 12.93 -3.34
CA ALA A 78 -0.16 13.26 -4.65
C ALA A 78 -0.04 14.77 -4.86
N SER A 79 0.12 15.54 -3.78
CA SER A 79 0.32 16.98 -3.85
C SER A 79 1.52 17.33 -4.75
N MET A 80 1.42 18.46 -5.45
CA MET A 80 2.43 18.87 -6.44
C MET A 80 3.84 19.00 -5.88
N LYS A 81 3.97 19.30 -4.58
CA LYS A 81 5.27 19.44 -3.92
C LYS A 81 6.04 18.13 -3.77
N PHE A 82 5.36 16.99 -3.89
CA PHE A 82 6.01 15.69 -3.73
C PHE A 82 6.50 15.15 -5.05
N LYS A 83 7.71 14.58 -5.02
CA LYS A 83 8.33 13.94 -6.19
C LYS A 83 7.75 12.54 -6.39
N PHE A 84 7.90 12.01 -7.59
CA PHE A 84 7.41 10.67 -7.93
C PHE A 84 8.02 9.60 -7.03
N ASP A 85 9.33 9.68 -6.76
CA ASP A 85 10.02 8.71 -5.91
C ASP A 85 9.43 8.66 -4.49
N GLN A 86 9.03 9.81 -3.95
CA GLN A 86 8.37 9.87 -2.64
C GLN A 86 7.02 9.15 -2.68
N ILE A 87 6.20 9.46 -3.70
CA ILE A 87 4.89 8.85 -3.87
C ILE A 87 5.02 7.33 -4.05
N LEU A 88 5.97 6.89 -4.86
CA LEU A 88 6.19 5.47 -5.14
C LEU A 88 6.74 4.72 -3.91
N THR A 89 7.49 5.39 -3.05
CA THR A 89 7.96 4.81 -1.79
C THR A 89 6.78 4.64 -0.80
N TRP A 90 5.89 5.64 -0.71
CA TRP A 90 4.69 5.50 0.11
C TRP A 90 3.78 4.40 -0.42
N LEU A 91 3.67 4.28 -1.74
CA LEU A 91 2.93 3.17 -2.35
C LEU A 91 3.52 1.82 -1.91
N ALA A 92 4.84 1.69 -1.91
CA ALA A 92 5.51 0.47 -1.46
C ALA A 92 5.14 0.14 -0.02
N HIS A 93 5.13 1.13 0.87
CA HIS A 93 4.74 0.96 2.27
C HIS A 93 3.31 0.39 2.38
N GLU A 94 2.36 1.00 1.65
CA GLU A 94 0.97 0.54 1.68
C GLU A 94 0.80 -0.82 1.04
N MET A 95 1.59 -1.14 0.02
CA MET A 95 1.59 -2.49 -0.58
C MET A 95 2.09 -3.55 0.40
N VAL A 96 3.01 -3.21 1.30
CA VAL A 96 3.40 -4.13 2.38
C VAL A 96 2.20 -4.44 3.28
N HIS A 97 1.39 -3.44 3.63
CA HIS A 97 0.17 -3.68 4.40
C HIS A 97 -0.83 -4.55 3.63
N LEU A 98 -0.99 -4.32 2.33
CA LEU A 98 -1.83 -5.16 1.48
C LEU A 98 -1.37 -6.63 1.56
N LYS A 99 -0.08 -6.87 1.43
CA LYS A 99 0.51 -8.21 1.56
C LYS A 99 0.21 -8.81 2.93
N GLN A 100 0.35 -8.02 4.00
CA GLN A 100 0.07 -8.48 5.36
C GLN A 100 -1.38 -8.94 5.52
N PHE A 101 -2.33 -8.20 4.95
CA PHE A 101 -3.74 -8.57 4.96
C PHE A 101 -4.01 -9.83 4.11
N VAL A 102 -3.46 -9.88 2.90
CA VAL A 102 -3.68 -11.02 1.99
C VAL A 102 -3.14 -12.31 2.58
N ARG A 103 -1.98 -12.25 3.23
CA ARG A 103 -1.36 -13.43 3.84
C ARG A 103 -1.91 -13.78 5.23
N GLY A 104 -2.84 -12.96 5.75
CA GLY A 104 -3.39 -13.17 7.08
C GLY A 104 -2.42 -12.88 8.21
N GLU A 105 -1.32 -12.20 7.93
CA GLU A 105 -0.35 -11.78 8.96
C GLU A 105 -0.94 -10.68 9.84
N LEU A 106 -1.71 -9.79 9.24
CA LEU A 106 -2.38 -8.68 9.92
C LEU A 106 -3.88 -8.83 9.77
N CYS A 107 -4.58 -8.89 10.90
CA CYS A 107 -6.04 -8.89 10.95
C CYS A 107 -6.48 -7.76 11.87
N ASP A 108 -7.29 -6.86 11.34
CA ASP A 108 -7.82 -5.72 12.10
C ASP A 108 -9.27 -6.01 12.47
N TYR A 109 -9.51 -6.23 13.76
CA TYR A 109 -10.86 -6.48 14.28
C TYR A 109 -11.46 -5.15 14.74
N GLU A 110 -12.72 -4.92 14.43
CA GLU A 110 -13.44 -3.68 14.78
C GLU A 110 -13.49 -3.36 16.27
N THR A 111 -13.04 -4.28 17.11
CA THR A 111 -13.00 -4.12 18.56
C THR A 111 -11.84 -3.26 19.07
N GLY A 112 -11.02 -2.70 18.17
CA GLY A 112 -9.83 -1.95 18.52
C GLY A 112 -8.60 -2.82 18.79
N ARG A 113 -8.72 -4.14 18.61
CA ARG A 113 -7.60 -5.08 18.73
C ARG A 113 -7.16 -5.51 17.34
N VAL A 114 -5.87 -5.76 17.24
CA VAL A 114 -5.21 -6.18 15.99
C VAL A 114 -4.51 -7.50 16.25
N GLN A 115 -4.59 -8.43 15.30
CA GLN A 115 -3.82 -9.67 15.34
C GLN A 115 -2.67 -9.57 14.35
N TRP A 116 -1.46 -9.83 14.84
CA TRP A 116 -0.26 -9.86 14.01
C TRP A 116 0.43 -11.21 14.20
N LYS A 117 0.51 -11.98 13.09
CA LYS A 117 1.12 -13.32 13.09
C LYS A 117 0.61 -14.19 14.23
N SER A 118 -0.71 -14.23 14.36
CA SER A 118 -1.45 -15.00 15.39
C SER A 118 -1.33 -14.46 16.82
N ARG A 119 -0.69 -13.31 17.02
CA ARG A 119 -0.57 -12.68 18.32
C ARG A 119 -1.48 -11.47 18.42
N SER A 120 -2.26 -11.38 19.51
CA SER A 120 -3.19 -10.28 19.72
C SER A 120 -2.48 -9.07 20.33
N TYR A 121 -2.72 -7.90 19.72
CA TYR A 121 -2.22 -6.60 20.21
C TYR A 121 -3.40 -5.70 20.54
N GLY A 122 -3.32 -5.01 21.68
CA GLY A 122 -4.23 -3.92 22.01
C GLY A 122 -3.70 -2.61 21.46
N LYS A 123 -3.91 -1.52 22.19
CA LYS A 123 -3.33 -0.23 21.79
C LYS A 123 -1.82 -0.29 21.94
N VAL A 124 -1.12 -0.17 20.80
CA VAL A 124 0.34 -0.15 20.75
C VAL A 124 0.73 1.17 20.09
N HIS A 125 1.74 1.83 20.67
CA HIS A 125 2.27 3.05 20.07
C HIS A 125 2.70 2.78 18.63
N TYR A 126 2.43 3.73 17.73
CA TYR A 126 2.68 3.56 16.29
C TYR A 126 4.10 3.06 16.02
N ASP A 127 5.10 3.64 16.68
CA ASP A 127 6.51 3.27 16.48
C ASP A 127 6.85 1.84 16.93
N ASP A 128 5.99 1.22 17.75
CA ASP A 128 6.19 -0.12 18.26
C ASP A 128 5.35 -1.17 17.52
N GLN A 129 4.54 -0.76 16.56
CA GLN A 129 3.71 -1.67 15.78
C GLN A 129 4.57 -2.49 14.80
N PRO A 130 4.63 -3.83 14.96
CA PRO A 130 5.50 -4.65 14.11
C PRO A 130 5.12 -4.61 12.62
N TRP A 131 3.83 -4.42 12.32
CA TRP A 131 3.38 -4.32 10.93
C TRP A 131 3.85 -3.01 10.28
N GLU A 132 3.98 -1.92 11.05
CA GLU A 132 4.54 -0.66 10.55
C GLU A 132 6.05 -0.76 10.40
N LYS A 133 6.73 -1.42 11.33
CA LYS A 133 8.17 -1.64 11.24
C LYS A 133 8.53 -2.41 9.97
N GLU A 134 7.75 -3.42 9.61
CA GLU A 134 7.97 -4.16 8.37
C GLU A 134 7.79 -3.25 7.15
N GLY A 135 6.75 -2.40 7.15
CA GLY A 135 6.52 -1.45 6.07
C GLY A 135 7.71 -0.52 5.87
N TYR A 136 8.21 0.08 6.94
CA TYR A 136 9.36 0.97 6.87
C TYR A 136 10.63 0.25 6.46
N ARG A 137 10.81 -0.98 6.88
CA ARG A 137 11.99 -1.78 6.52
C ARG A 137 12.01 -2.12 5.02
N LEU A 138 10.86 -2.41 4.45
CA LEU A 138 10.76 -2.90 3.07
C LEU A 138 10.54 -1.80 2.02
N GLU A 139 9.97 -0.66 2.39
CA GLU A 139 9.55 0.35 1.41
C GLU A 139 10.69 0.86 0.52
N GLY A 140 11.84 1.14 1.10
CA GLY A 140 13.00 1.64 0.37
C GLY A 140 13.58 0.59 -0.57
N GLU A 141 13.69 -0.65 -0.10
CA GLU A 141 14.20 -1.76 -0.91
C GLU A 141 13.29 -2.01 -2.12
N LEU A 142 11.98 -2.02 -1.91
CA LEU A 142 11.01 -2.23 -2.98
C LEU A 142 11.10 -1.13 -4.03
N TYR A 143 11.19 0.11 -3.58
CA TYR A 143 11.31 1.22 -4.52
C TYR A 143 12.61 1.13 -5.34
N GLU A 144 13.73 0.85 -4.69
CA GLU A 144 15.01 0.71 -5.39
C GLU A 144 15.00 -0.41 -6.41
N MET A 145 14.43 -1.56 -6.06
CA MET A 145 14.28 -2.69 -6.99
C MET A 145 13.44 -2.30 -8.21
N PHE A 146 12.32 -1.63 -7.98
CA PHE A 146 11.46 -1.15 -9.04
C PHE A 146 12.18 -0.14 -9.94
N ALA A 147 12.85 0.83 -9.33
CA ALA A 147 13.54 1.89 -10.05
C ALA A 147 14.66 1.32 -10.96
N GLU A 148 15.40 0.34 -10.47
CA GLU A 148 16.44 -0.33 -11.24
C GLU A 148 15.88 -0.99 -12.50
N GLU A 149 14.74 -1.66 -12.40
CA GLU A 149 14.13 -2.30 -13.57
C GLU A 149 13.41 -1.30 -14.49
N TYR A 150 12.70 -0.36 -13.90
CA TYR A 150 11.80 0.52 -14.67
C TYR A 150 12.54 1.63 -15.41
N TYR A 151 13.59 2.19 -14.81
CA TYR A 151 14.28 3.35 -15.38
C TYR A 151 15.55 2.99 -16.19
N GLU A 152 15.87 1.72 -16.30
CA GLU A 152 17.00 1.28 -17.13
C GLU A 152 16.70 1.26 -18.61
#